data_ca66bb7dcb22cf78f5af962d53696d7b
#
_entry.id   ca66bb7dcb22cf78f5af962d53696d7b
#
_cell.length_a   1.000
_cell.length_b   1.000
_cell.length_c   1.000
_cell.angle_alpha   90.00
_cell.angle_beta   90.00
_cell.angle_gamma   90.00
#
_symmetry.space_group_name_H-M   'P 1'
#
loop_
_entity.id
_entity.type
_entity.pdbx_description
1 polymer ?
#
loop_
_entity_poly.entity_id
_entity_poly.type
_entity_poly.pdbx_seq_one_letter_code
_entity_poly.pdbx_strand_id
1 'polypeptide(L)' 'MPSRNGRIPKIYYMTQASVKPPTFILFVNEPELIHFSYMRFLENRLRESFGFEGTPIRLVLRGKKRDDED' A
#
# COMPACT_ATOMS: atom_id res chain seq x y z
N MET A 1 4.66 4.82 -12.89
CA MET A 1 3.42 5.40 -12.40
C MET A 1 3.36 6.88 -12.68
N PRO A 2 2.24 7.36 -13.15
CA PRO A 2 2.19 8.79 -13.50
C PRO A 2 2.25 9.65 -12.27
N SER A 3 2.79 10.83 -12.44
CA SER A 3 2.80 11.82 -11.37
C SER A 3 1.67 12.80 -11.61
N ARG A 4 1.32 13.52 -10.55
CA ARG A 4 0.24 14.47 -10.60
C ARG A 4 0.72 15.77 -10.02
N ASN A 5 0.64 16.84 -10.80
CA ASN A 5 1.13 18.12 -10.35
C ASN A 5 2.58 18.05 -9.88
N GLY A 6 3.37 17.26 -10.59
CA GLY A 6 4.76 17.11 -10.22
C GLY A 6 5.02 16.26 -9.02
N ARG A 7 3.98 15.69 -8.41
CA ARG A 7 4.15 14.85 -7.24
C ARG A 7 4.21 13.40 -7.66
N ILE A 8 5.09 12.67 -7.04
CA ILE A 8 5.34 11.27 -7.37
C ILE A 8 4.93 10.40 -6.19
N PRO A 9 4.12 9.39 -6.44
CA PRO A 9 3.75 8.48 -5.36
C PRO A 9 4.99 7.80 -4.80
N LYS A 10 5.03 7.66 -3.49
CA LYS A 10 6.18 7.06 -2.85
C LYS A 10 5.71 6.20 -1.69
N ILE A 11 6.20 4.98 -1.65
CA ILE A 11 5.91 4.07 -0.55
C ILE A 11 7.15 4.01 0.32
N TYR A 12 7.00 4.44 1.57
CA TYR A 12 8.12 4.48 2.49
C TYR A 12 8.43 3.10 3.03
N TYR A 13 7.42 2.40 3.47
CA TYR A 13 7.60 1.04 3.94
C TYR A 13 6.25 0.39 4.13
N MET A 14 6.27 -0.90 4.39
CA MET A 14 5.07 -1.69 4.56
C MET A 14 5.27 -2.59 5.75
N THR A 15 4.19 -2.81 6.49
CA THR A 15 4.25 -3.70 7.63
C THR A 15 3.02 -4.60 7.60
N GLN A 16 3.16 -5.81 8.13
CA GLN A 16 2.04 -6.74 8.19
C GLN A 16 1.34 -6.54 9.53
N ALA A 17 0.08 -6.12 9.44
CA ALA A 17 -0.69 -5.81 10.63
C ALA A 17 -1.47 -7.00 11.14
N SER A 18 -1.77 -7.98 10.28
CA SER A 18 -2.55 -9.13 10.68
C SER A 18 -2.16 -10.32 9.82
N VAL A 19 -2.26 -11.48 10.41
CA VAL A 19 -1.92 -12.70 9.69
C VAL A 19 -3.16 -13.33 9.08
N LYS A 20 -4.31 -13.14 9.67
CA LYS A 20 -5.50 -13.86 9.27
C LYS A 20 -6.71 -12.93 9.31
N PRO A 21 -7.08 -12.39 8.18
CA PRO A 21 -6.45 -12.53 6.87
C PRO A 21 -5.16 -11.71 6.79
N PRO A 22 -4.29 -12.04 5.87
CA PRO A 22 -3.08 -11.25 5.69
C PRO A 22 -3.42 -9.81 5.40
N THR A 23 -2.94 -8.92 6.24
CA THR A 23 -3.27 -7.51 6.15
C THR A 23 -1.97 -6.72 6.22
N PHE A 24 -1.77 -5.85 5.24
CA PHE A 24 -0.55 -5.06 5.15
C PHE A 24 -0.90 -3.59 5.14
N ILE A 25 -0.12 -2.82 5.86
CA ILE A 25 -0.28 -1.38 5.87
C ILE A 25 0.91 -0.78 5.12
N LEU A 26 0.59 0.03 4.12
CA LEU A 26 1.60 0.70 3.32
C LEU A 26 1.64 2.15 3.72
N PHE A 27 2.81 2.61 4.13
CA PHE A 27 2.99 4.00 4.51
C PHE A 27 3.53 4.78 3.32
N VAL A 28 2.72 5.70 2.86
CA VAL A 28 2.99 6.39 1.60
C VAL A 28 2.98 7.89 1.85
N ASN A 29 3.51 8.63 0.86
CA ASN A 29 3.52 10.09 1.01
C ASN A 29 2.11 10.65 0.91
N GLU A 30 1.36 10.23 -0.11
CA GLU A 30 -0.01 10.73 -0.29
C GLU A 30 -0.84 9.59 -0.85
N PRO A 31 -1.76 9.07 -0.05
CA PRO A 31 -2.54 7.91 -0.51
C PRO A 31 -3.33 8.17 -1.78
N GLU A 32 -3.77 9.39 -2.00
CA GLU A 32 -4.58 9.68 -3.17
C GLU A 32 -3.78 9.58 -4.46
N LEU A 33 -2.46 9.53 -4.37
CA LEU A 33 -1.64 9.36 -5.56
C LEU A 33 -1.47 7.90 -5.94
N ILE A 34 -1.85 6.99 -5.06
CA ILE A 34 -1.67 5.57 -5.32
C ILE A 34 -2.89 5.09 -6.08
N HIS A 35 -2.68 4.73 -7.31
CA HIS A 35 -3.76 4.30 -8.17
C HIS A 35 -4.21 2.90 -7.76
N PHE A 36 -5.47 2.64 -7.95
CA PHE A 36 -6.02 1.34 -7.60
C PHE A 36 -5.37 0.21 -8.41
N SER A 37 -4.98 0.49 -9.64
CA SER A 37 -4.30 -0.54 -10.44
C SER A 37 -2.93 -0.87 -9.84
N TYR A 38 -2.29 0.08 -9.20
CA TYR A 38 -1.04 -0.18 -8.53
C TYR A 38 -1.26 -1.04 -7.29
N MET A 39 -2.37 -0.82 -6.61
CA MET A 39 -2.72 -1.67 -5.48
C MET A 39 -2.91 -3.11 -5.93
N ARG A 40 -3.55 -3.30 -7.07
CA ARG A 40 -3.72 -4.64 -7.61
C ARG A 40 -2.37 -5.27 -7.94
N PHE A 41 -1.47 -4.46 -8.49
CA PHE A 41 -0.14 -4.94 -8.80
C PHE A 41 0.58 -5.38 -7.52
N LEU A 42 0.49 -4.59 -6.47
CA LEU A 42 1.13 -4.94 -5.21
C LEU A 42 0.53 -6.20 -4.61
N GLU A 43 -0.78 -6.32 -4.68
CA GLU A 43 -1.43 -7.51 -4.16
C GLU A 43 -0.93 -8.75 -4.87
N ASN A 44 -0.82 -8.67 -6.19
CA ASN A 44 -0.35 -9.81 -6.96
C ASN A 44 1.09 -10.15 -6.63
N ARG A 45 1.92 -9.13 -6.43
CA ARG A 45 3.30 -9.38 -6.07
C ARG A 45 3.41 -10.04 -4.71
N LEU A 46 2.59 -9.61 -3.77
CA LEU A 46 2.60 -10.24 -2.45
C LEU A 46 2.14 -11.68 -2.54
N ARG A 47 1.14 -11.93 -3.38
CA ARG A 47 0.64 -13.28 -3.55
C ARG A 47 1.70 -14.19 -4.13
N GLU A 48 2.43 -13.69 -5.11
CA GLU A 48 3.51 -14.48 -5.72
C GLU A 48 4.64 -14.74 -4.73
N SER A 49 4.98 -13.72 -3.97
CA SER A 49 6.14 -13.81 -3.09
C SER A 49 5.89 -14.69 -1.87
N PHE A 50 4.66 -14.66 -1.35
CA PHE A 50 4.37 -15.34 -0.10
C PHE A 50 3.39 -16.48 -0.23
N GLY A 51 2.89 -16.74 -1.43
CA GLY A 51 2.05 -17.88 -1.64
C GLY A 51 0.67 -17.80 -1.03
N PHE A 52 0.09 -16.62 -0.96
CA PHE A 52 -1.24 -16.44 -0.40
C PHE A 52 -2.33 -16.79 -1.40
N GLU A 53 -2.17 -17.89 -2.09
CA GLU A 53 -3.15 -18.26 -3.10
C GLU A 53 -4.48 -18.61 -2.48
N GLY A 54 -5.54 -18.10 -3.08
CA GLY A 54 -6.87 -18.38 -2.59
C GLY A 54 -7.22 -17.70 -1.31
N THR A 55 -6.34 -16.85 -0.81
CA THR A 55 -6.55 -16.17 0.46
C THR A 55 -6.69 -14.67 0.18
N PRO A 56 -7.73 -14.02 0.70
CA PRO A 56 -7.84 -12.58 0.53
C PRO A 56 -6.67 -11.86 1.20
N ILE A 57 -6.16 -10.86 0.54
CA ILE A 57 -5.11 -10.02 1.09
C ILE A 57 -5.69 -8.63 1.22
N ARG A 58 -5.49 -8.01 2.37
CA ARG A 58 -5.98 -6.68 2.63
C ARG A 58 -4.83 -5.71 2.61
N LEU A 59 -4.97 -4.65 1.86
CA LEU A 59 -3.96 -3.61 1.76
C LEU A 59 -4.58 -2.30 2.24
N VAL A 60 -3.90 -1.66 3.17
CA VAL A 60 -4.35 -0.41 3.74
C VAL A 60 -3.30 0.64 3.48
N LEU A 61 -3.73 1.79 2.98
CA LEU A 61 -2.81 2.90 2.73
C LEU A 61 -2.89 3.87 3.88
N ARG A 62 -1.72 4.31 4.34
CA ARG A 62 -1.64 5.33 5.36
C ARG A 62 -0.74 6.44 4.88
N GLY A 63 -1.26 7.66 4.95
CA GLY A 63 -0.46 8.80 4.60
C GLY A 63 0.52 9.12 5.70
N LYS A 64 1.61 9.76 5.33
CA LYS A 64 2.56 10.19 6.32
C LYS A 64 1.92 11.28 7.18
N LYS A 65 1.93 11.09 8.46
CA LYS A 65 1.35 12.04 9.36
C LYS A 65 2.35 13.13 9.69
N ARG A 66 1.93 14.36 9.55
CA ARG A 66 2.79 15.47 9.90
C ARG A 66 2.48 15.92 11.31
N ASP A 67 3.49 16.42 11.96
CA ASP A 67 3.35 16.78 13.35
C ASP A 67 2.27 17.81 13.58
N ASP A 68 2.11 18.71 12.63
CA ASP A 68 1.17 19.78 12.81
C ASP A 68 -0.23 19.44 12.38
N GLU A 69 -0.49 18.20 12.10
CA GLU A 69 -1.78 17.79 11.60
C GLU A 69 -2.68 17.21 12.64
N ASP A 70 -2.28 17.14 13.81
CA ASP A 70 -3.08 16.45 14.81
C ASP A 70 -4.25 17.21 15.35
#